data_a1beca2502cf48a43a317e5e1ef374d5
#
_entry.id   a1beca2502cf48a43a317e5e1ef374d5
#
_cell.length_a   1.000
_cell.length_b   1.000
_cell.length_c   1.000
_cell.angle_alpha   90.00
_cell.angle_beta   90.00
_cell.angle_gamma   90.00
#
_symmetry.space_group_name_H-M   'P 1'
#
loop_
_entity.id
_entity.type
_entity.pdbx_description
1 polymer ?
#
loop_
_entity_poly.entity_id
_entity_poly.type
_entity_poly.pdbx_seq_one_letter_code
_entity_poly.pdbx_strand_id
1 'polypeptide(L)'
;MATYWNDLQVLENIISNLKPPPKPNIYGLKELDDIKETIDLFIDDYVKSDVLKYKEYAFEKDIYSYLSNIIDDMFNHMLFDDLNIDELINESINTYFWRNKNPRSYPKTFTNYQDYLSRKDRVTELLDYYTKLEQPDQKTDEWYEFRYGGLTASSIYKAFDSQANQNNLIYEKCKPLKKHTNSVNIDSAFHHGHLYEPLSTMIYEWNYDTTIGEFGCIKHKDYEFIRASPDGINIKPHNHLYGRMLEIKNPVSRVISGTPKKEYWVQMQIQMEV
;
A
#
# COMPACT_ATOMS: atom_id res chain seq x y z
N MET A 1 -14.05 -38.26 63.84
CA MET A 1 -13.12 -38.04 62.70
C MET A 1 -13.33 -38.99 61.52
N ALA A 2 -13.89 -40.18 61.69
CA ALA A 2 -14.07 -41.15 60.59
C ALA A 2 -15.25 -40.80 59.63
N THR A 3 -16.26 -40.07 60.08
CA THR A 3 -17.42 -39.69 59.25
C THR A 3 -17.10 -38.66 58.16
N TYR A 4 -16.20 -37.74 58.43
CA TYR A 4 -15.78 -36.70 57.45
C TYR A 4 -15.06 -37.27 56.23
N TRP A 5 -14.26 -38.32 56.38
CA TRP A 5 -13.56 -38.93 55.26
C TRP A 5 -14.46 -39.73 54.33
N ASN A 6 -15.51 -40.34 54.87
CA ASN A 6 -16.50 -41.03 54.05
C ASN A 6 -17.32 -40.03 53.18
N ASP A 7 -17.63 -38.86 53.73
CA ASP A 7 -18.39 -37.85 53.00
C ASP A 7 -17.55 -37.22 51.82
N LEU A 8 -16.24 -37.07 52.03
CA LEU A 8 -15.33 -36.64 50.98
C LEU A 8 -15.19 -37.68 49.85
N GLN A 9 -15.08 -38.96 50.19
CA GLN A 9 -15.02 -40.04 49.19
C GLN A 9 -16.35 -40.15 48.40
N VAL A 10 -17.50 -39.91 49.05
CA VAL A 10 -18.78 -39.89 48.38
C VAL A 10 -18.87 -38.69 47.44
N LEU A 11 -18.38 -37.53 47.83
CA LEU A 11 -18.32 -36.33 46.97
C LEU A 11 -17.39 -36.52 45.79
N GLU A 12 -16.22 -37.09 45.98
CA GLU A 12 -15.28 -37.42 44.88
C GLU A 12 -15.88 -38.41 43.90
N ASN A 13 -16.63 -39.43 44.38
CA ASN A 13 -17.34 -40.36 43.51
C ASN A 13 -18.55 -39.70 42.75
N ILE A 14 -19.22 -38.76 43.39
CA ILE A 14 -20.29 -37.99 42.74
C ILE A 14 -19.68 -37.09 41.63
N ILE A 15 -18.60 -36.39 41.96
CA ILE A 15 -17.89 -35.49 41.00
C ILE A 15 -17.33 -36.30 39.83
N SER A 16 -16.69 -37.45 40.08
CA SER A 16 -16.17 -38.30 39.01
C SER A 16 -17.23 -38.97 38.12
N ASN A 17 -18.45 -39.13 38.62
CA ASN A 17 -19.58 -39.68 37.91
C ASN A 17 -20.49 -38.58 37.26
N LEU A 18 -20.27 -37.32 37.61
CA LEU A 18 -20.90 -36.21 36.86
C LEU A 18 -20.34 -36.25 35.45
N LYS A 19 -21.15 -36.68 34.49
CA LYS A 19 -20.84 -36.45 33.07
C LYS A 19 -20.62 -34.95 32.93
N PRO A 20 -19.48 -34.53 32.35
CA PRO A 20 -19.33 -33.13 32.00
C PRO A 20 -20.63 -32.70 31.26
N PRO A 21 -21.14 -31.51 31.53
CA PRO A 21 -22.29 -31.02 30.76
C PRO A 21 -21.96 -31.21 29.28
N PRO A 22 -22.96 -31.64 28.46
CA PRO A 22 -22.74 -31.76 27.04
C PRO A 22 -22.12 -30.42 26.60
N LYS A 23 -20.95 -30.50 25.97
CA LYS A 23 -20.29 -29.31 25.42
C LYS A 23 -21.40 -28.60 24.64
N PRO A 24 -21.72 -27.35 24.93
CA PRO A 24 -22.69 -26.64 24.14
C PRO A 24 -22.22 -26.71 22.71
N ASN A 25 -23.09 -27.01 21.78
CA ASN A 25 -22.84 -26.91 20.33
C ASN A 25 -22.61 -25.43 20.02
N ILE A 26 -21.34 -25.01 19.98
CA ILE A 26 -20.94 -23.75 20.55
C ILE A 26 -21.25 -22.61 19.64
N TYR A 27 -21.30 -22.73 18.36
CA TYR A 27 -21.62 -21.59 17.50
C TYR A 27 -22.34 -22.08 16.24
N GLY A 28 -23.53 -21.57 16.02
CA GLY A 28 -24.15 -21.62 14.71
C GLY A 28 -23.30 -20.83 13.70
N LEU A 29 -23.41 -21.16 12.42
CA LEU A 29 -22.74 -20.42 11.33
C LEU A 29 -22.90 -18.90 11.46
N LYS A 30 -24.06 -18.45 11.94
CA LYS A 30 -24.37 -17.04 12.14
C LYS A 30 -23.52 -16.37 13.23
N GLU A 31 -23.25 -17.06 14.32
CA GLU A 31 -22.44 -16.53 15.42
C GLU A 31 -20.96 -16.43 15.02
N LEU A 32 -20.47 -17.35 14.20
CA LEU A 32 -19.13 -17.25 13.61
C LEU A 32 -19.00 -16.08 12.64
N ASP A 33 -20.04 -15.84 11.84
CA ASP A 33 -20.08 -14.70 10.93
C ASP A 33 -20.10 -13.37 11.70
N ASP A 34 -20.89 -13.28 12.78
CA ASP A 34 -20.95 -12.10 13.65
C ASP A 34 -19.58 -11.81 14.34
N ILE A 35 -18.85 -12.86 14.73
CA ILE A 35 -17.49 -12.74 15.27
C ILE A 35 -16.52 -12.24 14.20
N LYS A 36 -16.56 -12.80 12.98
CA LYS A 36 -15.72 -12.36 11.87
C LYS A 36 -16.00 -10.92 11.48
N GLU A 37 -17.26 -10.50 11.43
CA GLU A 37 -17.62 -9.10 11.18
C GLU A 37 -17.07 -8.17 12.27
N THR A 38 -17.11 -8.60 13.53
CA THR A 38 -16.53 -7.84 14.65
C THR A 38 -15.02 -7.71 14.51
N ILE A 39 -14.31 -8.78 14.15
CA ILE A 39 -12.87 -8.75 13.89
C ILE A 39 -12.56 -7.82 12.72
N ASP A 40 -13.33 -7.87 11.63
CA ASP A 40 -13.17 -6.99 10.47
C ASP A 40 -13.30 -5.50 10.86
N LEU A 41 -14.21 -5.15 11.75
CA LEU A 41 -14.36 -3.78 12.28
C LEU A 41 -13.12 -3.35 13.08
N PHE A 42 -12.56 -4.22 13.93
CA PHE A 42 -11.33 -3.90 14.67
C PHE A 42 -10.11 -3.78 13.75
N ILE A 43 -10.02 -4.61 12.72
CA ILE A 43 -8.97 -4.48 11.70
C ILE A 43 -9.10 -3.11 11.01
N ASP A 44 -10.31 -2.75 10.61
CA ASP A 44 -10.59 -1.48 9.92
C ASP A 44 -10.24 -0.26 10.79
N ASP A 45 -10.58 -0.30 12.08
CA ASP A 45 -10.23 0.75 13.06
C ASP A 45 -8.72 0.83 13.28
N TYR A 46 -8.04 -0.30 13.46
CA TYR A 46 -6.59 -0.36 13.59
C TYR A 46 -5.87 0.24 12.40
N VAL A 47 -6.31 -0.14 11.20
CA VAL A 47 -5.74 0.31 9.93
C VAL A 47 -5.99 1.79 9.68
N LYS A 48 -7.19 2.29 9.99
CA LYS A 48 -7.56 3.70 9.81
C LYS A 48 -6.92 4.61 10.86
N SER A 49 -6.61 4.10 12.03
CA SER A 49 -5.99 4.89 13.11
C SER A 49 -4.63 5.46 12.71
N ASP A 50 -3.84 4.70 11.93
CA ASP A 50 -2.56 5.15 11.42
C ASP A 50 -2.16 4.38 10.14
N VAL A 51 -2.41 4.98 8.99
CA VAL A 51 -2.10 4.42 7.67
C VAL A 51 -0.59 4.17 7.49
N LEU A 52 0.27 4.85 8.24
CA LEU A 52 1.72 4.68 8.14
C LEU A 52 2.22 3.36 8.76
N LYS A 53 1.46 2.75 9.65
CA LYS A 53 1.79 1.44 10.25
C LYS A 53 1.97 0.34 9.21
N TYR A 54 1.29 0.41 8.07
CA TYR A 54 1.43 -0.56 6.99
C TYR A 54 2.86 -0.77 6.48
N LYS A 55 3.74 0.21 6.63
CA LYS A 55 5.14 0.12 6.17
C LYS A 55 6.08 -0.42 7.24
N GLU A 56 5.63 -0.57 8.47
CA GLU A 56 6.46 -1.05 9.57
C GLU A 56 6.71 -2.56 9.43
N TYR A 57 7.94 -2.96 9.70
CA TYR A 57 8.33 -4.37 9.60
C TYR A 57 7.54 -5.28 10.55
N ALA A 58 7.15 -4.73 11.71
CA ALA A 58 6.40 -5.43 12.72
C ALA A 58 4.87 -5.42 12.51
N PHE A 59 4.37 -4.74 11.48
CA PHE A 59 2.94 -4.51 11.27
C PHE A 59 2.07 -5.77 11.41
N GLU A 60 2.51 -6.87 10.80
CA GLU A 60 1.81 -8.15 10.82
C GLU A 60 1.68 -8.71 12.24
N LYS A 61 2.77 -8.66 12.98
CA LYS A 61 2.80 -9.09 14.37
C LYS A 61 1.99 -8.17 15.28
N ASP A 62 2.04 -6.87 15.00
CA ASP A 62 1.38 -5.86 15.83
C ASP A 62 -0.14 -5.92 15.66
N ILE A 63 -0.65 -6.05 14.43
CA ILE A 63 -2.10 -6.20 14.20
C ILE A 63 -2.62 -7.52 14.78
N TYR A 64 -1.85 -8.61 14.64
CA TYR A 64 -2.21 -9.89 15.25
C TYR A 64 -2.27 -9.77 16.78
N SER A 65 -1.26 -9.18 17.40
CA SER A 65 -1.22 -8.99 18.86
C SER A 65 -2.34 -8.07 19.36
N TYR A 66 -2.66 -7.03 18.59
CA TYR A 66 -3.78 -6.12 18.89
C TYR A 66 -5.12 -6.88 18.91
N LEU A 67 -5.39 -7.66 17.87
CA LEU A 67 -6.62 -8.45 17.77
C LEU A 67 -6.71 -9.55 18.83
N SER A 68 -5.61 -10.27 19.07
CA SER A 68 -5.56 -11.31 20.12
C SER A 68 -5.92 -10.74 21.49
N ASN A 69 -5.33 -9.60 21.87
CA ASN A 69 -5.63 -8.95 23.15
C ASN A 69 -7.09 -8.52 23.26
N ILE A 70 -7.68 -7.94 22.22
CA ILE A 70 -9.08 -7.51 22.23
C ILE A 70 -10.02 -8.70 22.31
N ILE A 71 -9.74 -9.76 21.56
CA ILE A 71 -10.57 -10.96 21.54
C ILE A 71 -10.49 -11.65 22.89
N ASP A 72 -9.30 -11.75 23.47
CA ASP A 72 -9.13 -12.30 24.81
C ASP A 72 -9.91 -11.50 25.85
N ASP A 73 -9.86 -10.18 25.81
CA ASP A 73 -10.61 -9.30 26.73
C ASP A 73 -12.13 -9.40 26.55
N MET A 74 -12.61 -9.47 25.31
CA MET A 74 -14.05 -9.51 25.00
C MET A 74 -14.67 -10.88 25.30
N PHE A 75 -13.91 -11.95 25.08
CA PHE A 75 -14.43 -13.32 25.10
C PHE A 75 -13.87 -14.18 26.23
N ASN A 76 -13.10 -13.58 27.15
CA ASN A 76 -12.49 -14.27 28.30
C ASN A 76 -13.51 -15.04 29.19
N HIS A 77 -14.81 -14.77 29.02
CA HIS A 77 -15.90 -15.43 29.73
C HIS A 77 -16.67 -16.44 28.86
N MET A 78 -16.33 -16.57 27.60
CA MET A 78 -16.95 -17.53 26.68
C MET A 78 -16.01 -18.72 26.49
N LEU A 79 -16.54 -19.90 26.69
CA LEU A 79 -15.79 -21.17 26.54
C LEU A 79 -15.59 -21.45 25.03
N PHE A 80 -14.45 -21.02 24.49
CA PHE A 80 -14.04 -21.30 23.11
C PHE A 80 -13.29 -22.64 22.95
N ASP A 81 -13.58 -23.64 23.78
CA ASP A 81 -12.83 -24.90 23.84
C ASP A 81 -12.67 -25.62 22.48
N ASP A 82 -13.54 -25.34 21.52
CA ASP A 82 -13.53 -25.96 20.19
C ASP A 82 -13.21 -24.98 19.04
N LEU A 83 -12.98 -23.67 19.31
CA LEU A 83 -12.67 -22.68 18.29
C LEU A 83 -11.18 -22.32 18.32
N ASN A 84 -10.49 -22.51 17.21
CA ASN A 84 -9.13 -22.06 17.06
C ASN A 84 -9.11 -20.56 16.77
N ILE A 85 -9.01 -19.74 17.82
CA ILE A 85 -9.03 -18.27 17.75
C ILE A 85 -7.88 -17.77 16.89
N ASP A 86 -6.70 -18.36 16.99
CA ASP A 86 -5.53 -17.96 16.21
C ASP A 86 -5.76 -18.14 14.70
N GLU A 87 -6.40 -19.25 14.32
CA GLU A 87 -6.76 -19.51 12.94
C GLU A 87 -7.83 -18.53 12.45
N LEU A 88 -8.83 -18.22 13.29
CA LEU A 88 -9.87 -17.27 12.98
C LEU A 88 -9.33 -15.85 12.77
N ILE A 89 -8.44 -15.38 13.64
CA ILE A 89 -7.78 -14.08 13.51
C ILE A 89 -6.97 -14.02 12.21
N ASN A 90 -6.17 -15.04 11.92
CA ASN A 90 -5.35 -15.08 10.72
C ASN A 90 -6.22 -15.15 9.45
N GLU A 91 -7.29 -15.93 9.45
CA GLU A 91 -8.25 -15.99 8.34
C GLU A 91 -8.92 -14.64 8.10
N SER A 92 -9.37 -13.96 9.18
CA SER A 92 -10.01 -12.65 9.10
C SER A 92 -9.05 -11.59 8.59
N ILE A 93 -7.81 -11.53 9.09
CA ILE A 93 -6.77 -10.63 8.58
C ILE A 93 -6.55 -10.84 7.09
N ASN A 94 -6.33 -12.09 6.66
CA ASN A 94 -6.11 -12.42 5.25
C ASN A 94 -7.31 -12.04 4.38
N THR A 95 -8.54 -12.33 4.85
CA THR A 95 -9.77 -12.02 4.14
C THR A 95 -9.98 -10.52 4.02
N TYR A 96 -9.75 -9.76 5.11
CA TYR A 96 -9.85 -8.31 5.12
C TYR A 96 -8.92 -7.69 4.08
N PHE A 97 -7.65 -8.08 4.08
CA PHE A 97 -6.66 -7.55 3.16
C PHE A 97 -6.81 -8.05 1.72
N TRP A 98 -7.48 -9.15 1.52
CA TRP A 98 -7.87 -9.60 0.19
C TRP A 98 -9.05 -8.79 -0.37
N ARG A 99 -10.06 -8.48 0.46
CA ARG A 99 -11.24 -7.67 0.06
C ARG A 99 -10.89 -6.20 -0.11
N ASN A 100 -10.13 -5.65 0.81
CA ASN A 100 -9.74 -4.25 0.80
C ASN A 100 -8.41 -4.13 0.05
N LYS A 101 -8.41 -3.43 -1.07
CA LYS A 101 -7.19 -3.21 -1.86
C LYS A 101 -6.11 -2.60 -0.97
N ASN A 102 -5.13 -3.38 -0.61
CA ASN A 102 -4.03 -2.95 0.23
C ASN A 102 -3.23 -1.82 -0.41
N PRO A 103 -2.75 -0.84 0.39
CA PRO A 103 -1.76 0.07 -0.09
C PRO A 103 -0.56 -0.69 -0.66
N ARG A 104 -0.02 -0.23 -1.78
CA ARG A 104 1.16 -0.88 -2.42
C ARG A 104 2.40 -0.88 -1.52
N SER A 105 2.46 0.00 -0.52
CA SER A 105 3.50 0.03 0.50
C SER A 105 3.37 -1.03 1.59
N TYR A 106 2.28 -1.78 1.59
CA TYR A 106 2.05 -2.84 2.55
C TYR A 106 3.16 -3.90 2.49
N PRO A 107 3.81 -4.25 3.61
CA PRO A 107 4.79 -5.32 3.63
C PRO A 107 4.09 -6.62 3.27
N LYS A 108 4.58 -7.28 2.24
CA LYS A 108 3.94 -8.43 1.59
C LYS A 108 4.10 -9.75 2.36
N THR A 109 4.19 -9.70 3.66
CA THR A 109 4.37 -10.86 4.52
C THR A 109 3.13 -11.74 4.56
N PHE A 110 1.94 -11.16 4.34
CA PHE A 110 0.70 -11.92 4.17
C PHE A 110 0.53 -12.58 2.79
N THR A 111 1.43 -12.33 1.84
CA THR A 111 1.39 -13.01 0.55
C THR A 111 2.25 -14.25 0.60
N ASN A 112 1.68 -15.39 0.21
CA ASN A 112 2.45 -16.61 0.05
C ASN A 112 3.48 -16.46 -1.08
N TYR A 113 4.44 -17.41 -1.16
CA TYR A 113 5.52 -17.38 -2.15
C TYR A 113 4.98 -17.38 -3.60
N GLN A 114 3.86 -18.04 -3.86
CA GLN A 114 3.23 -18.10 -5.19
C GLN A 114 2.71 -16.72 -5.61
N ASP A 115 2.12 -15.96 -4.69
CA ASP A 115 1.69 -14.57 -4.96
C ASP A 115 2.88 -13.66 -5.27
N TYR A 116 4.01 -13.88 -4.60
CA TYR A 116 5.25 -13.17 -4.89
C TYR A 116 5.75 -13.45 -6.30
N LEU A 117 5.78 -14.73 -6.71
CA LEU A 117 6.17 -15.12 -8.06
C LEU A 117 5.22 -14.55 -9.12
N SER A 118 3.90 -14.69 -8.92
CA SER A 118 2.88 -14.15 -9.84
C SER A 118 3.01 -12.63 -10.02
N ARG A 119 3.38 -11.91 -8.95
CA ARG A 119 3.64 -10.47 -9.03
C ARG A 119 4.88 -10.16 -9.83
N LYS A 120 5.95 -10.93 -9.63
CA LYS A 120 7.20 -10.75 -10.36
C LYS A 120 6.98 -10.95 -11.86
N ASP A 121 6.25 -11.98 -12.23
CA ASP A 121 5.90 -12.26 -13.62
C ASP A 121 5.06 -11.14 -14.22
N ARG A 122 4.04 -10.67 -13.49
CA ARG A 122 3.21 -9.52 -13.90
C ARG A 122 4.02 -8.23 -14.06
N VAL A 123 4.96 -7.96 -13.16
CA VAL A 123 5.85 -6.79 -13.28
C VAL A 123 6.70 -6.90 -14.54
N THR A 124 7.24 -8.08 -14.83
CA THR A 124 8.02 -8.33 -16.05
C THR A 124 7.18 -8.10 -17.31
N GLU A 125 5.96 -8.65 -17.36
CA GLU A 125 5.02 -8.44 -18.46
C GLU A 125 4.68 -6.96 -18.67
N LEU A 126 4.46 -6.21 -17.58
CA LEU A 126 4.16 -4.78 -17.64
C LEU A 126 5.37 -3.97 -18.12
N LEU A 127 6.57 -4.26 -17.63
CA LEU A 127 7.80 -3.60 -18.10
C LEU A 127 8.03 -3.86 -19.58
N ASP A 128 7.85 -5.11 -20.03
CA ASP A 128 7.95 -5.49 -21.44
C ASP A 128 6.90 -4.77 -22.30
N TYR A 129 5.68 -4.64 -21.79
CA TYR A 129 4.60 -3.93 -22.46
C TYR A 129 4.96 -2.44 -22.61
N TYR A 130 5.36 -1.76 -21.54
CA TYR A 130 5.71 -0.34 -21.59
C TYR A 130 6.97 -0.04 -22.40
N THR A 131 7.93 -0.96 -22.43
CA THR A 131 9.13 -0.83 -23.29
C THR A 131 8.77 -0.87 -24.79
N LYS A 132 7.74 -1.63 -25.16
CA LYS A 132 7.28 -1.76 -26.55
C LYS A 132 6.25 -0.69 -26.94
N LEU A 133 5.71 0.03 -25.96
CA LEU A 133 4.69 1.05 -26.23
C LEU A 133 5.34 2.25 -26.92
N GLU A 134 4.90 2.54 -28.14
CA GLU A 134 5.32 3.76 -28.83
C GLU A 134 4.86 4.99 -28.06
N GLN A 135 5.80 5.80 -27.64
CA GLN A 135 5.54 7.04 -26.91
C GLN A 135 6.35 8.17 -27.53
N PRO A 136 5.86 9.41 -27.47
CA PRO A 136 6.63 10.55 -27.93
C PRO A 136 7.85 10.74 -27.02
N ASP A 137 8.97 11.03 -27.64
CA ASP A 137 10.22 11.35 -26.93
C ASP A 137 10.01 12.52 -25.96
N GLN A 138 10.60 12.42 -24.77
CA GLN A 138 10.49 13.46 -23.75
C GLN A 138 10.98 14.81 -24.28
N LYS A 139 10.24 15.88 -23.89
CA LYS A 139 10.54 17.28 -24.24
C LYS A 139 10.33 17.66 -25.72
N THR A 140 9.69 16.78 -26.53
CA THR A 140 9.20 17.11 -27.86
C THR A 140 7.82 17.81 -27.80
N ASP A 141 7.41 18.46 -28.88
CA ASP A 141 6.09 19.09 -28.97
C ASP A 141 4.97 18.03 -28.80
N GLU A 142 5.15 16.85 -29.40
CA GLU A 142 4.25 15.71 -29.30
C GLU A 142 4.12 15.22 -27.86
N TRP A 143 5.21 15.19 -27.11
CA TRP A 143 5.19 14.82 -25.69
C TRP A 143 4.43 15.85 -24.84
N TYR A 144 4.58 17.13 -25.13
CA TYR A 144 3.82 18.19 -24.44
C TYR A 144 2.33 18.10 -24.78
N GLU A 145 1.97 17.86 -26.05
CA GLU A 145 0.58 17.64 -26.48
C GLU A 145 -0.02 16.40 -25.79
N PHE A 146 0.74 15.31 -25.76
CA PHE A 146 0.30 14.10 -25.07
C PHE A 146 0.05 14.37 -23.58
N ARG A 147 0.95 15.05 -22.88
CA ARG A 147 0.76 15.41 -21.47
C ARG A 147 -0.38 16.41 -21.24
N TYR A 148 -0.58 17.31 -22.17
CA TYR A 148 -1.65 18.30 -22.12
C TYR A 148 -3.04 17.65 -22.22
N GLY A 149 -3.20 16.63 -23.02
CA GLY A 149 -4.44 15.88 -23.20
C GLY A 149 -4.94 15.10 -21.99
N GLY A 150 -4.25 15.16 -20.85
CA GLY A 150 -4.66 14.50 -19.61
C GLY A 150 -4.21 15.25 -18.35
N LEU A 151 -4.59 14.75 -17.17
CA LEU A 151 -4.11 15.21 -15.86
C LEU A 151 -2.84 14.44 -15.52
N THR A 152 -1.72 15.12 -15.45
CA THR A 152 -0.44 14.49 -15.09
C THR A 152 -0.29 14.34 -13.59
N ALA A 153 0.37 13.28 -13.14
CA ALA A 153 0.65 13.01 -11.72
C ALA A 153 1.26 14.22 -11.01
N SER A 154 2.14 14.98 -11.70
CA SER A 154 2.77 16.18 -11.15
C SER A 154 1.82 17.38 -10.98
N SER A 155 0.69 17.42 -11.68
CA SER A 155 -0.27 18.53 -11.63
C SER A 155 -1.57 18.22 -10.90
N ILE A 156 -1.92 16.94 -10.76
CA ILE A 156 -3.21 16.51 -10.23
C ILE A 156 -3.43 16.92 -8.76
N TYR A 157 -2.36 17.13 -7.98
CA TYR A 157 -2.48 17.60 -6.61
C TYR A 157 -3.28 18.91 -6.49
N LYS A 158 -3.26 19.75 -7.55
CA LYS A 158 -4.01 21.02 -7.60
C LYS A 158 -5.51 20.79 -7.50
N ALA A 159 -6.03 19.61 -7.92
CA ALA A 159 -7.43 19.25 -7.80
C ALA A 159 -7.88 19.04 -6.34
N PHE A 160 -6.95 18.74 -5.45
CA PHE A 160 -7.17 18.46 -4.03
C PHE A 160 -6.66 19.59 -3.13
N ASP A 161 -6.33 20.73 -3.72
CA ASP A 161 -5.77 21.86 -3.01
C ASP A 161 -6.76 23.05 -2.96
N SER A 162 -6.27 24.26 -2.73
CA SER A 162 -7.08 25.45 -2.64
C SER A 162 -7.90 25.72 -3.91
N GLN A 163 -9.02 26.44 -3.77
CA GLN A 163 -9.85 26.84 -4.91
C GLN A 163 -9.03 27.57 -5.99
N ALA A 164 -8.04 28.38 -5.58
CA ALA A 164 -7.15 29.07 -6.50
C ALA A 164 -6.34 28.06 -7.35
N ASN A 165 -5.81 26.99 -6.74
CA ASN A 165 -5.07 25.95 -7.44
C ASN A 165 -5.98 25.09 -8.33
N GLN A 166 -7.20 24.80 -7.90
CA GLN A 166 -8.20 24.14 -8.74
C GLN A 166 -8.53 24.98 -9.99
N ASN A 167 -8.78 26.27 -9.79
CA ASN A 167 -9.02 27.18 -10.91
C ASN A 167 -7.82 27.26 -11.85
N ASN A 168 -6.61 27.31 -11.33
CA ASN A 168 -5.38 27.29 -12.14
C ASN A 168 -5.29 26.02 -12.99
N LEU A 169 -5.59 24.86 -12.43
CA LEU A 169 -5.59 23.60 -13.16
C LEU A 169 -6.61 23.62 -14.32
N ILE A 170 -7.83 24.12 -14.07
CA ILE A 170 -8.86 24.29 -15.09
C ILE A 170 -8.35 25.24 -16.17
N TYR A 171 -7.81 26.39 -15.80
CA TYR A 171 -7.25 27.35 -16.73
C TYR A 171 -6.14 26.77 -17.60
N GLU A 172 -5.21 26.02 -17.00
CA GLU A 172 -4.13 25.35 -17.71
C GLU A 172 -4.67 24.38 -18.77
N LYS A 173 -5.79 23.71 -18.48
CA LYS A 173 -6.40 22.72 -19.40
C LYS A 173 -7.38 23.32 -20.42
N CYS A 174 -7.91 24.50 -20.17
CA CYS A 174 -8.82 25.18 -21.10
C CYS A 174 -8.09 26.13 -22.07
N LYS A 175 -6.84 26.53 -21.78
CA LYS A 175 -6.06 27.39 -22.67
C LYS A 175 -5.35 26.55 -23.73
N PRO A 176 -5.20 27.05 -24.97
CA PRO A 176 -4.39 26.39 -25.98
C PRO A 176 -2.96 26.12 -25.44
N LEU A 177 -2.40 24.97 -25.78
CA LEU A 177 -1.01 24.67 -25.48
C LEU A 177 -0.11 25.74 -26.13
N LYS A 178 0.69 26.41 -25.31
CA LYS A 178 1.68 27.34 -25.84
C LYS A 178 2.86 26.52 -26.37
N LYS A 179 3.23 26.75 -27.63
CA LYS A 179 4.48 26.20 -28.16
C LYS A 179 5.65 26.70 -27.29
N HIS A 180 6.51 25.78 -26.89
CA HIS A 180 7.67 26.14 -26.11
C HIS A 180 8.62 27.01 -26.94
N THR A 181 8.80 28.26 -26.54
CA THR A 181 9.88 29.08 -27.05
C THR A 181 11.19 28.66 -26.38
N ASN A 182 12.23 28.43 -27.16
CA ASN A 182 13.52 27.87 -26.72
C ASN A 182 14.36 28.74 -25.75
N SER A 183 13.76 29.69 -25.02
CA SER A 183 14.48 30.44 -23.99
C SER A 183 14.51 29.64 -22.67
N VAL A 184 15.59 28.92 -22.46
CA VAL A 184 15.85 28.22 -21.20
C VAL A 184 16.34 29.23 -20.16
N ASN A 185 15.56 29.45 -19.08
CA ASN A 185 16.07 30.19 -17.93
C ASN A 185 16.98 29.29 -17.10
N ILE A 186 18.30 29.48 -17.28
CA ILE A 186 19.35 28.66 -16.67
C ILE A 186 19.35 28.77 -15.12
N ASP A 187 18.91 29.92 -14.59
CA ASP A 187 18.89 30.19 -13.14
C ASP A 187 17.61 29.68 -12.46
N SER A 188 16.72 29.02 -13.21
CA SER A 188 15.50 28.50 -12.62
C SER A 188 15.72 27.24 -11.79
N ALA A 189 14.98 27.09 -10.68
CA ALA A 189 14.98 25.88 -9.88
C ALA A 189 14.59 24.62 -10.70
N PHE A 190 13.81 24.83 -11.77
CA PHE A 190 13.41 23.79 -12.71
C PHE A 190 14.60 23.30 -13.56
N HIS A 191 15.41 24.25 -14.08
CA HIS A 191 16.62 23.91 -14.82
C HIS A 191 17.64 23.18 -13.91
N HIS A 192 17.83 23.65 -12.68
CA HIS A 192 18.66 22.98 -11.69
C HIS A 192 18.21 21.52 -11.46
N GLY A 193 16.90 21.29 -11.27
CA GLY A 193 16.34 19.95 -11.13
C GLY A 193 16.76 19.02 -12.26
N HIS A 194 16.57 19.46 -13.50
CA HIS A 194 16.92 18.68 -14.70
C HIS A 194 18.43 18.48 -14.89
N LEU A 195 19.24 19.45 -14.52
CA LEU A 195 20.70 19.37 -14.66
C LEU A 195 21.28 18.24 -13.79
N TYR A 196 20.75 18.07 -12.58
CA TYR A 196 21.25 17.09 -11.61
C TYR A 196 20.50 15.75 -11.61
N GLU A 197 19.42 15.62 -12.36
CA GLU A 197 18.62 14.39 -12.45
C GLU A 197 19.45 13.18 -12.92
N PRO A 198 20.26 13.26 -14.02
CA PRO A 198 21.11 12.15 -14.44
C PRO A 198 22.14 11.73 -13.37
N LEU A 199 22.73 12.72 -12.68
CA LEU A 199 23.68 12.45 -11.61
C LEU A 199 23.00 11.73 -10.44
N SER A 200 21.80 12.17 -10.06
CA SER A 200 21.02 11.55 -8.99
C SER A 200 20.63 10.11 -9.35
N THR A 201 20.29 9.86 -10.61
CA THR A 201 20.02 8.49 -11.13
C THR A 201 21.26 7.62 -11.01
N MET A 202 22.43 8.09 -11.47
CA MET A 202 23.69 7.34 -11.37
C MET A 202 24.06 7.01 -9.92
N ILE A 203 23.89 7.97 -8.99
CA ILE A 203 24.14 7.75 -7.57
C ILE A 203 23.18 6.70 -7.01
N TYR A 204 21.91 6.75 -7.40
CA TYR A 204 20.91 5.77 -6.98
C TYR A 204 21.25 4.37 -7.50
N GLU A 205 21.57 4.24 -8.79
CA GLU A 205 21.99 2.98 -9.40
C GLU A 205 23.21 2.37 -8.72
N TRP A 206 24.20 3.20 -8.43
CA TRP A 206 25.40 2.79 -7.70
C TRP A 206 25.09 2.30 -6.29
N ASN A 207 24.32 3.08 -5.53
CA ASN A 207 24.02 2.79 -4.12
C ASN A 207 23.18 1.52 -3.93
N TYR A 208 22.30 1.24 -4.88
CA TYR A 208 21.36 0.12 -4.79
C TYR A 208 21.67 -1.03 -5.74
N ASP A 209 22.82 -0.98 -6.41
CA ASP A 209 23.22 -1.98 -7.40
C ASP A 209 22.06 -2.33 -8.36
N THR A 210 21.46 -1.30 -8.95
CA THR A 210 20.30 -1.43 -9.84
C THR A 210 20.52 -0.72 -11.17
N THR A 211 19.55 -0.84 -12.07
CA THR A 211 19.51 -0.12 -13.35
C THR A 211 18.13 0.50 -13.51
N ILE A 212 18.09 1.76 -13.92
CA ILE A 212 16.86 2.53 -14.12
C ILE A 212 16.51 2.57 -15.61
N GLY A 213 15.29 2.17 -15.94
CA GLY A 213 14.71 2.33 -17.27
C GLY A 213 13.78 3.53 -17.33
N GLU A 214 13.80 4.26 -18.45
CA GLU A 214 12.88 5.36 -18.75
C GLU A 214 11.67 4.83 -19.55
N PHE A 215 10.44 5.27 -19.18
CA PHE A 215 9.20 4.77 -19.77
C PHE A 215 8.29 5.88 -20.30
N GLY A 216 8.79 7.11 -20.40
CA GLY A 216 8.06 8.23 -20.97
C GLY A 216 6.83 8.65 -20.16
N CYS A 217 5.71 8.91 -20.83
CA CYS A 217 4.45 9.31 -20.20
C CYS A 217 3.39 8.23 -20.36
N ILE A 218 3.08 7.53 -19.29
CA ILE A 218 2.17 6.39 -19.26
C ILE A 218 0.74 6.89 -18.99
N LYS A 219 -0.25 6.34 -19.70
CA LYS A 219 -1.66 6.52 -19.41
C LYS A 219 -2.14 5.47 -18.42
N HIS A 220 -3.05 5.88 -17.54
CA HIS A 220 -3.78 4.91 -16.71
C HIS A 220 -4.68 4.03 -17.58
N LYS A 221 -4.71 2.74 -17.26
CA LYS A 221 -5.43 1.73 -18.03
C LYS A 221 -6.94 1.99 -18.10
N ASP A 222 -7.54 2.32 -16.94
CA ASP A 222 -9.00 2.48 -16.81
C ASP A 222 -9.44 3.96 -16.86
N TYR A 223 -8.54 4.89 -16.51
CA TYR A 223 -8.80 6.32 -16.47
C TYR A 223 -7.85 7.05 -17.41
N GLU A 224 -8.10 6.99 -18.71
CA GLU A 224 -7.19 7.51 -19.76
C GLU A 224 -6.83 8.99 -19.61
N PHE A 225 -7.63 9.76 -18.86
CA PHE A 225 -7.33 11.14 -18.56
C PHE A 225 -6.25 11.32 -17.49
N ILE A 226 -5.86 10.26 -16.76
CA ILE A 226 -4.75 10.28 -15.80
C ILE A 226 -3.48 9.79 -16.47
N ARG A 227 -2.40 10.53 -16.28
CA ARG A 227 -1.11 10.24 -16.89
C ARG A 227 0.04 10.44 -15.92
N ALA A 228 1.08 9.63 -16.04
CA ALA A 228 2.26 9.70 -15.20
C ALA A 228 3.54 9.58 -16.01
N SER A 229 4.54 10.36 -15.63
CA SER A 229 5.90 10.23 -16.14
C SER A 229 6.81 10.08 -14.92
N PRO A 230 7.11 8.87 -14.47
CA PRO A 230 8.13 8.66 -13.45
C PRO A 230 9.52 8.99 -14.02
N ASP A 231 10.44 9.38 -13.16
CA ASP A 231 11.83 9.62 -13.57
C ASP A 231 12.54 8.31 -13.92
N GLY A 232 11.96 7.18 -13.51
CA GLY A 232 12.35 5.86 -13.95
C GLY A 232 11.74 4.72 -13.16
N ILE A 233 12.01 3.50 -13.62
CA ILE A 233 11.61 2.26 -12.95
C ILE A 233 12.82 1.33 -12.87
N ASN A 234 13.01 0.65 -11.75
CA ASN A 234 14.07 -0.32 -11.57
C ASN A 234 13.85 -1.54 -12.46
N ILE A 235 14.75 -1.77 -13.41
CA ILE A 235 14.65 -2.83 -14.41
C ILE A 235 15.69 -3.94 -14.26
N LYS A 236 16.61 -3.85 -13.27
CA LYS A 236 17.62 -4.89 -13.05
C LYS A 236 16.98 -6.16 -12.53
N PRO A 237 17.01 -7.28 -13.29
CA PRO A 237 16.43 -8.55 -12.83
C PRO A 237 17.11 -9.04 -11.55
N HIS A 238 16.36 -9.74 -10.71
CA HIS A 238 16.82 -10.29 -9.42
C HIS A 238 17.25 -9.29 -8.36
N ASN A 239 17.13 -7.98 -8.62
CA ASN A 239 17.28 -6.95 -7.60
C ASN A 239 15.98 -6.84 -6.78
N HIS A 240 16.09 -6.59 -5.46
CA HIS A 240 14.94 -6.45 -4.55
C HIS A 240 14.09 -5.20 -4.87
N LEU A 241 14.62 -4.27 -5.67
CA LEU A 241 13.91 -3.08 -6.14
C LEU A 241 13.24 -3.28 -7.51
N TYR A 242 13.35 -4.46 -8.14
CA TYR A 242 12.81 -4.71 -9.47
C TYR A 242 11.33 -4.32 -9.59
N GLY A 243 11.01 -3.49 -10.58
CA GLY A 243 9.68 -2.91 -10.79
C GLY A 243 9.34 -1.73 -9.87
N ARG A 244 10.24 -1.31 -8.99
CA ARG A 244 10.01 -0.15 -8.14
C ARG A 244 10.25 1.14 -8.91
N MET A 245 9.27 2.03 -8.87
CA MET A 245 9.34 3.37 -9.44
C MET A 245 10.36 4.25 -8.70
N LEU A 246 11.03 5.12 -9.45
CA LEU A 246 11.91 6.18 -8.95
C LEU A 246 11.31 7.55 -9.30
N GLU A 247 11.29 8.44 -8.32
CA GLU A 247 10.98 9.87 -8.49
C GLU A 247 12.10 10.69 -7.82
N ILE A 248 12.76 11.55 -8.59
CA ILE A 248 13.90 12.34 -8.18
C ILE A 248 13.48 13.79 -7.93
N LYS A 249 13.95 14.36 -6.84
CA LYS A 249 13.78 15.77 -6.53
C LYS A 249 15.12 16.37 -6.12
N ASN A 250 15.61 17.33 -6.90
CA ASN A 250 16.85 18.05 -6.64
C ASN A 250 16.54 19.50 -6.18
N PRO A 251 16.21 19.72 -4.90
CA PRO A 251 15.87 21.05 -4.41
C PRO A 251 17.13 21.95 -4.32
N VAL A 252 17.01 23.22 -4.76
CA VAL A 252 18.12 24.20 -4.74
C VAL A 252 18.46 24.65 -3.31
N SER A 253 17.46 24.91 -2.48
CA SER A 253 17.67 25.60 -1.18
C SER A 253 16.83 25.06 -0.03
N ARG A 254 16.09 23.97 -0.24
CA ARG A 254 15.20 23.42 0.78
C ARG A 254 15.95 22.47 1.72
N VAL A 255 15.64 22.55 3.01
CA VAL A 255 16.05 21.52 3.98
C VAL A 255 15.34 20.20 3.66
N ILE A 256 16.09 19.13 3.59
CA ILE A 256 15.57 17.77 3.36
C ILE A 256 15.23 17.17 4.72
N SER A 257 13.93 17.05 5.01
CA SER A 257 13.41 16.56 6.30
C SER A 257 13.05 15.06 6.33
N GLY A 258 13.29 14.36 5.20
CA GLY A 258 12.83 12.97 5.05
C GLY A 258 11.32 12.82 4.76
N THR A 259 10.52 13.84 4.99
CA THR A 259 9.07 13.83 4.66
C THR A 259 8.83 14.59 3.35
N PRO A 260 8.23 13.96 2.33
CA PRO A 260 7.93 14.62 1.07
C PRO A 260 6.86 15.70 1.28
N LYS A 261 6.90 16.77 0.48
CA LYS A 261 5.79 17.73 0.41
C LYS A 261 4.52 17.03 -0.07
N LYS A 262 3.34 17.54 0.35
CA LYS A 262 2.04 17.01 -0.06
C LYS A 262 1.91 16.84 -1.59
N GLU A 263 2.38 17.81 -2.37
CA GLU A 263 2.38 17.77 -3.84
C GLU A 263 3.18 16.59 -4.40
N TYR A 264 4.36 16.30 -3.81
CA TYR A 264 5.21 15.16 -4.23
C TYR A 264 4.62 13.83 -3.77
N TRP A 265 4.02 13.82 -2.58
CA TRP A 265 3.34 12.63 -2.08
C TRP A 265 2.17 12.24 -3.00
N VAL A 266 1.32 13.21 -3.39
CA VAL A 266 0.21 12.97 -4.33
C VAL A 266 0.75 12.52 -5.68
N GLN A 267 1.81 13.17 -6.19
CA GLN A 267 2.45 12.78 -7.44
C GLN A 267 2.86 11.31 -7.42
N MET A 268 3.58 10.87 -6.38
CA MET A 268 4.04 9.49 -6.25
C MET A 268 2.89 8.50 -6.13
N GLN A 269 1.81 8.85 -5.40
CA GLN A 269 0.63 7.97 -5.31
C GLN A 269 -0.03 7.77 -6.69
N ILE A 270 -0.18 8.83 -7.48
CA ILE A 270 -0.75 8.75 -8.82
C ILE A 270 0.18 7.99 -9.78
N GLN A 271 1.49 8.20 -9.68
CA GLN A 271 2.46 7.44 -10.48
C GLN A 271 2.43 5.93 -10.19
N MET A 272 2.20 5.56 -8.94
CA MET A 272 2.06 4.15 -8.54
C MET A 272 0.72 3.55 -8.95
N GLU A 273 -0.31 4.35 -9.13
CA GLU A 273 -1.64 3.90 -9.58
C GLU A 273 -1.68 3.68 -11.08
N VAL A 274 -1.00 4.54 -11.84
CA VAL A 274 -0.91 4.45 -13.31
C VAL A 274 -0.08 3.27 -13.75
#